data_69f134391802a140b0878f98c0a821da
#
_entry.id   69f134391802a140b0878f98c0a821da
#
_cell.length_a   1.000
_cell.length_b   1.000
_cell.length_c   1.000
_cell.angle_alpha   90.00
_cell.angle_beta   90.00
_cell.angle_gamma   90.00
#
_symmetry.space_group_name_H-M   'P 1'
#
loop_
_entity.id
_entity.type
_entity.pdbx_description
1 polymer ?
#
loop_
_entity_poly.entity_id
_entity_poly.type
_entity_poly.pdbx_seq_one_letter_code
_entity_poly.pdbx_strand_id
1 'polypeptide(L)'
;MVSLKSAILVGAAMLLAGPVHAQMVGPLTGQHQEAPVRVQNNFNFFVPGPNNDSEESRKSRDNARRAIYEMAAKECDLLREVLAKDCRLESVTSNVSRQFGQQQPEGYTVNGSMSLLITVK
;
A
#
# COMPACT_ATOMS: atom_id res chain seq x y z
N MET A 1 -56.06 -44.72 -50.85
CA MET A 1 -56.50 -44.07 -49.62
C MET A 1 -55.29 -43.84 -48.77
N VAL A 2 -54.88 -42.66 -48.77
CA VAL A 2 -53.70 -42.23 -47.98
C VAL A 2 -54.16 -41.55 -46.77
N SER A 3 -53.96 -42.13 -45.63
CA SER A 3 -54.27 -41.50 -44.35
C SER A 3 -53.08 -40.67 -43.94
N LEU A 4 -53.25 -39.39 -44.05
CA LEU A 4 -52.28 -38.46 -43.52
C LEU A 4 -52.48 -38.33 -41.99
N LYS A 5 -51.58 -38.98 -41.29
CA LYS A 5 -51.45 -38.71 -39.89
C LYS A 5 -50.51 -37.50 -39.70
N SER A 6 -51.08 -36.40 -39.47
CA SER A 6 -50.35 -35.19 -39.06
C SER A 6 -49.72 -35.40 -37.68
N ALA A 7 -48.47 -35.62 -37.70
CA ALA A 7 -47.71 -35.55 -36.42
C ALA A 7 -47.47 -34.10 -36.07
N ILE A 8 -48.19 -33.63 -35.10
CA ILE A 8 -47.93 -32.32 -34.48
C ILE A 8 -46.72 -32.49 -33.59
N LEU A 9 -45.58 -32.01 -34.07
CA LEU A 9 -44.41 -31.85 -33.25
C LEU A 9 -44.57 -30.59 -32.39
N VAL A 10 -44.99 -30.83 -31.18
CA VAL A 10 -44.94 -29.78 -30.18
C VAL A 10 -43.50 -29.61 -29.79
N GLY A 11 -42.87 -28.60 -30.34
CA GLY A 11 -41.56 -28.17 -29.92
C GLY A 11 -41.67 -27.57 -28.54
N ALA A 12 -41.26 -28.30 -27.55
CA ALA A 12 -41.07 -27.75 -26.23
C ALA A 12 -39.87 -26.84 -26.29
N ALA A 13 -40.12 -25.56 -26.37
CA ALA A 13 -39.10 -24.55 -26.13
C ALA A 13 -38.75 -24.59 -24.64
N MET A 14 -37.70 -25.32 -24.33
CA MET A 14 -37.10 -25.23 -23.04
C MET A 14 -36.42 -23.83 -22.92
N LEU A 15 -37.11 -22.93 -22.34
CA LEU A 15 -36.55 -21.73 -21.82
C LEU A 15 -35.62 -22.15 -20.66
N LEU A 16 -34.37 -22.36 -21.00
CA LEU A 16 -33.32 -22.40 -20.00
C LEU A 16 -33.19 -21.01 -19.41
N ALA A 17 -34.07 -20.68 -18.49
CA ALA A 17 -33.83 -19.62 -17.58
C ALA A 17 -32.63 -20.04 -16.73
N GLY A 18 -31.44 -19.70 -17.19
CA GLY A 18 -30.28 -19.85 -16.38
C GLY A 18 -30.50 -19.09 -15.09
N PRO A 19 -30.07 -19.60 -13.96
CA PRO A 19 -30.17 -18.84 -12.74
C PRO A 19 -29.36 -17.56 -12.95
N VAL A 20 -30.09 -16.47 -13.03
CA VAL A 20 -29.48 -15.18 -12.88
C VAL A 20 -28.97 -15.20 -11.44
N HIS A 21 -27.71 -15.53 -11.28
CA HIS A 21 -27.02 -15.28 -10.05
C HIS A 21 -26.92 -13.76 -9.96
N ALA A 22 -27.97 -13.16 -9.48
CA ALA A 22 -27.83 -11.86 -8.90
C ALA A 22 -26.82 -12.05 -7.79
N GLN A 23 -25.58 -11.67 -8.05
CA GLN A 23 -24.65 -11.48 -6.99
C GLN A 23 -25.24 -10.37 -6.17
N MET A 24 -26.04 -10.74 -5.21
CA MET A 24 -26.34 -9.85 -4.14
C MET A 24 -25.01 -9.52 -3.50
N VAL A 25 -24.52 -8.32 -3.81
CA VAL A 25 -23.64 -7.65 -2.87
C VAL A 25 -24.37 -7.78 -1.56
N GLY A 26 -23.84 -8.62 -0.67
CA GLY A 26 -24.50 -8.94 0.57
C GLY A 26 -24.99 -7.67 1.23
N PRO A 27 -26.12 -7.70 1.90
CA PRO A 27 -26.64 -6.52 2.54
C PRO A 27 -25.54 -5.91 3.37
N LEU A 28 -25.34 -4.63 3.20
CA LEU A 28 -24.46 -3.81 4.02
C LEU A 28 -25.03 -3.75 5.43
N THR A 29 -25.21 -4.91 6.05
CA THR A 29 -25.62 -5.01 7.42
C THR A 29 -24.40 -4.78 8.29
N GLY A 30 -24.17 -3.53 8.61
CA GLY A 30 -23.59 -3.11 9.88
C GLY A 30 -22.21 -3.57 10.29
N GLN A 31 -21.60 -4.47 9.57
CA GLN A 31 -20.21 -4.84 9.78
C GLN A 31 -19.37 -4.17 8.72
N HIS A 32 -19.17 -2.89 8.90
CA HIS A 32 -18.09 -2.21 8.23
C HIS A 32 -16.79 -2.80 8.81
N GLN A 33 -16.36 -3.93 8.24
CA GLN A 33 -14.95 -4.21 8.26
C GLN A 33 -14.34 -3.16 7.35
N GLU A 34 -13.94 -2.08 7.96
CA GLU A 34 -13.22 -1.04 7.26
C GLU A 34 -12.00 -1.69 6.63
N ALA A 35 -12.01 -1.75 5.30
CA ALA A 35 -10.89 -2.28 4.55
C ALA A 35 -9.64 -1.47 4.93
N PRO A 36 -8.54 -2.13 5.24
CA PRO A 36 -7.33 -1.42 5.57
C PRO A 36 -6.86 -0.57 4.38
N VAL A 37 -6.36 0.59 4.68
CA VAL A 37 -5.83 1.53 3.70
C VAL A 37 -4.31 1.57 3.82
N ARG A 38 -3.65 1.52 2.69
CA ARG A 38 -2.20 1.65 2.66
C ARG A 38 -1.80 3.11 2.53
N VAL A 39 -0.98 3.56 3.47
CA VAL A 39 -0.38 4.89 3.46
C VAL A 39 1.08 4.73 3.07
N GLN A 40 1.51 5.49 2.09
CA GLN A 40 2.90 5.55 1.68
C GLN A 40 3.46 6.93 1.94
N ASN A 41 4.63 6.98 2.52
CA ASN A 41 5.34 8.21 2.79
C ASN A 41 6.75 8.12 2.24
N ASN A 42 7.12 9.09 1.44
CA ASN A 42 8.46 9.21 0.88
C ASN A 42 9.15 10.39 1.54
N PHE A 43 10.40 10.22 1.84
CA PHE A 43 11.18 11.28 2.47
C PHE A 43 12.53 11.43 1.77
N ASN A 44 13.00 12.66 1.75
CA ASN A 44 14.29 13.03 1.20
C ASN A 44 14.84 14.16 2.07
N PHE A 45 16.02 13.97 2.60
CA PHE A 45 16.68 15.02 3.37
C PHE A 45 18.19 14.91 3.23
N PHE A 46 18.88 15.99 3.61
CA PHE A 46 20.32 16.08 3.54
C PHE A 46 20.89 16.14 4.95
N VAL A 47 21.95 15.38 5.16
CA VAL A 47 22.70 15.39 6.43
C VAL A 47 24.09 15.93 6.13
N PRO A 48 24.41 17.15 6.57
CA PRO A 48 25.75 17.70 6.38
C PRO A 48 26.78 16.96 7.24
N GLY A 49 27.98 16.88 6.75
CA GLY A 49 29.08 16.29 7.50
C GLY A 49 30.11 15.60 6.60
N PRO A 50 31.16 15.05 7.17
CA PRO A 50 32.18 14.35 6.39
C PRO A 50 31.58 13.12 5.70
N ASN A 51 31.89 12.94 4.43
CA ASN A 51 31.42 11.81 3.61
C ASN A 51 32.59 10.98 3.03
N ASN A 52 33.68 10.96 3.71
CA ASN A 52 34.84 10.14 3.35
C ASN A 52 34.75 8.74 3.99
N ASP A 53 35.85 7.98 4.00
CA ASP A 53 35.89 6.65 4.58
C ASP A 53 36.29 6.65 6.07
N SER A 54 36.24 7.80 6.72
CA SER A 54 36.56 7.95 8.13
C SER A 54 35.51 7.29 9.03
N GLU A 55 35.89 7.02 10.26
CA GLU A 55 34.98 6.52 11.28
C GLU A 55 33.86 7.54 11.56
N GLU A 56 34.20 8.81 11.55
CA GLU A 56 33.23 9.88 11.73
C GLU A 56 32.17 9.89 10.64
N SER A 57 32.56 9.68 9.39
CA SER A 57 31.63 9.57 8.29
C SER A 57 30.70 8.36 8.42
N ARG A 58 31.24 7.23 8.85
CA ARG A 58 30.41 6.04 9.09
C ARG A 58 29.38 6.28 10.18
N LYS A 59 29.81 6.95 11.25
CA LYS A 59 28.94 7.33 12.35
C LYS A 59 27.83 8.28 11.90
N SER A 60 28.17 9.25 11.08
CA SER A 60 27.21 10.20 10.50
C SER A 60 26.17 9.47 9.64
N ARG A 61 26.61 8.54 8.81
CA ARG A 61 25.73 7.72 7.97
C ARG A 61 24.81 6.84 8.82
N ASP A 62 25.34 6.24 9.86
CA ASP A 62 24.53 5.40 10.76
C ASP A 62 23.51 6.23 11.53
N ASN A 63 23.85 7.45 11.92
CA ASN A 63 22.92 8.39 12.54
C ASN A 63 21.79 8.79 11.57
N ALA A 64 22.13 9.02 10.30
CA ALA A 64 21.13 9.32 9.28
C ALA A 64 20.15 8.16 9.11
N ARG A 65 20.66 6.94 9.08
CA ARG A 65 19.83 5.75 8.99
C ARG A 65 18.94 5.58 10.22
N ARG A 66 19.51 5.82 11.40
CA ARG A 66 18.75 5.77 12.65
C ARG A 66 17.58 6.75 12.62
N ALA A 67 17.79 7.98 12.13
CA ALA A 67 16.73 8.97 12.02
C ALA A 67 15.56 8.48 11.18
N ILE A 68 15.83 7.74 10.11
CA ILE A 68 14.78 7.13 9.28
C ILE A 68 13.93 6.16 10.10
N TYR A 69 14.56 5.29 10.83
CA TYR A 69 13.84 4.28 11.63
C TYR A 69 13.07 4.92 12.79
N GLU A 70 13.60 5.97 13.37
CA GLU A 70 12.88 6.73 14.39
C GLU A 70 11.63 7.43 13.82
N MET A 71 11.74 8.00 12.63
CA MET A 71 10.58 8.56 11.94
C MET A 71 9.54 7.49 11.66
N ALA A 72 9.95 6.34 11.15
CA ALA A 72 9.05 5.23 10.87
C ALA A 72 8.35 4.73 12.13
N ALA A 73 9.08 4.64 13.23
CA ALA A 73 8.53 4.19 14.51
C ALA A 73 7.47 5.17 15.06
N LYS A 74 7.61 6.45 14.78
CA LYS A 74 6.68 7.50 15.26
C LYS A 74 5.50 7.72 14.32
N GLU A 75 5.59 7.28 13.07
CA GLU A 75 4.57 7.55 12.07
C GLU A 75 3.22 6.93 12.43
N CYS A 76 3.22 5.72 12.95
CA CYS A 76 1.99 5.09 13.41
C CYS A 76 1.33 5.85 14.56
N ASP A 77 2.11 6.39 15.46
CA ASP A 77 1.58 7.18 16.58
C ASP A 77 0.90 8.44 16.05
N LEU A 78 1.53 9.13 15.10
CA LEU A 78 0.95 10.29 14.46
C LEU A 78 -0.34 9.95 13.72
N LEU A 79 -0.32 8.85 12.95
CA LEU A 79 -1.50 8.42 12.21
C LEU A 79 -2.66 8.06 13.14
N ARG A 80 -2.38 7.40 14.26
CA ARG A 80 -3.42 7.08 15.25
C ARG A 80 -4.02 8.32 15.89
N GLU A 81 -3.22 9.34 16.06
CA GLU A 81 -3.68 10.60 16.62
C GLU A 81 -4.66 11.32 15.69
N VAL A 82 -4.40 11.31 14.38
CA VAL A 82 -5.06 12.14 13.40
C VAL A 82 -6.11 11.39 12.57
N LEU A 83 -5.82 10.18 12.12
CA LEU A 83 -6.55 9.52 11.06
C LEU A 83 -6.90 8.06 11.32
N ALA A 84 -6.00 7.33 11.97
CA ALA A 84 -6.09 5.89 12.06
C ALA A 84 -6.65 5.41 13.40
N LYS A 85 -7.50 4.43 13.34
CA LYS A 85 -7.90 3.63 14.50
C LYS A 85 -6.79 2.64 14.86
N ASP A 86 -6.26 1.95 13.85
CA ASP A 86 -5.15 1.02 13.97
C ASP A 86 -4.11 1.34 12.92
N CYS A 87 -2.85 1.09 13.24
CA CYS A 87 -1.73 1.32 12.34
C CYS A 87 -0.68 0.24 12.50
N ARG A 88 -0.16 -0.22 11.38
CA ARG A 88 0.94 -1.17 11.33
C ARG A 88 1.93 -0.77 10.25
N LEU A 89 3.21 -0.69 10.62
CA LEU A 89 4.27 -0.51 9.65
C LEU A 89 4.49 -1.82 8.88
N GLU A 90 4.39 -1.77 7.55
CA GLU A 90 4.62 -2.93 6.70
C GLU A 90 6.05 -2.98 6.21
N SER A 91 6.57 -1.85 5.77
CA SER A 91 7.91 -1.79 5.21
C SER A 91 8.51 -0.41 5.40
N VAL A 92 9.81 -0.38 5.49
CA VAL A 92 10.61 0.85 5.45
C VAL A 92 11.85 0.58 4.62
N THR A 93 12.15 1.50 3.72
CA THR A 93 13.37 1.47 2.92
C THR A 93 14.20 2.69 3.20
N SER A 94 15.49 2.52 3.17
CA SER A 94 16.41 3.63 3.38
C SER A 94 17.57 3.54 2.40
N ASN A 95 17.94 4.64 1.81
CA ASN A 95 19.11 4.77 0.96
C ASN A 95 19.88 6.01 1.40
N VAL A 96 21.12 5.80 1.78
CA VAL A 96 22.02 6.87 2.20
C VAL A 96 23.18 6.90 1.19
N SER A 97 23.29 7.99 0.46
CA SER A 97 24.30 8.15 -0.57
C SER A 97 25.17 9.37 -0.31
N ARG A 98 26.43 9.27 -0.71
CA ARG A 98 27.34 10.41 -0.65
C ARG A 98 26.95 11.42 -1.70
N GLN A 99 26.96 12.69 -1.34
CA GLN A 99 26.77 13.75 -2.29
C GLN A 99 28.10 14.20 -2.86
N PHE A 100 28.23 14.08 -4.17
CA PHE A 100 29.41 14.50 -4.91
C PHE A 100 29.08 15.73 -5.76
N GLY A 101 29.98 16.72 -5.72
CA GLY A 101 29.86 17.89 -6.56
C GLY A 101 30.69 19.03 -6.03
N GLN A 102 31.28 19.82 -6.94
CA GLN A 102 32.17 20.92 -6.60
C GLN A 102 31.44 22.13 -5.96
N GLN A 103 30.14 22.19 -6.04
CA GLN A 103 29.33 23.30 -5.54
C GLN A 103 28.26 22.88 -4.53
N GLN A 104 28.31 21.63 -4.11
CA GLN A 104 27.32 21.11 -3.16
C GLN A 104 27.99 20.87 -1.81
N PRO A 105 27.31 21.12 -0.70
CA PRO A 105 27.88 20.89 0.61
C PRO A 105 28.18 19.42 0.81
N GLU A 106 29.28 19.13 1.49
CA GLU A 106 29.67 17.79 1.83
C GLU A 106 28.66 17.17 2.80
N GLY A 107 28.25 15.95 2.52
CA GLY A 107 27.30 15.25 3.35
C GLY A 107 26.70 14.04 2.68
N TYR A 108 25.58 13.62 3.20
CA TYR A 108 24.81 12.48 2.69
C TYR A 108 23.41 12.91 2.29
N THR A 109 22.98 12.43 1.13
CA THR A 109 21.59 12.50 0.72
C THR A 109 20.88 11.23 1.21
N VAL A 110 19.79 11.42 1.92
CA VAL A 110 19.01 10.34 2.50
C VAL A 110 17.66 10.28 1.81
N ASN A 111 17.38 9.16 1.19
CA ASN A 111 16.10 8.88 0.56
C ASN A 111 15.49 7.64 1.17
N GLY A 112 14.20 7.62 1.29
CA GLY A 112 13.54 6.44 1.74
C GLY A 112 12.04 6.50 1.56
N SER A 113 11.42 5.40 1.87
CA SER A 113 9.97 5.28 1.85
C SER A 113 9.51 4.35 2.95
N MET A 114 8.32 4.58 3.41
CA MET A 114 7.66 3.67 4.34
C MET A 114 6.23 3.40 3.87
N SER A 115 5.78 2.21 4.13
CA SER A 115 4.42 1.77 3.85
C SER A 115 3.78 1.32 5.15
N LEU A 116 2.61 1.88 5.43
CA LEU A 116 1.85 1.59 6.63
C LEU A 116 0.46 1.12 6.24
N LEU A 117 -0.06 0.20 7.00
CA LEU A 117 -1.43 -0.27 6.84
C LEU A 117 -2.26 0.27 7.99
N ILE A 118 -3.30 1.02 7.67
CA ILE A 118 -4.16 1.63 8.68
C ILE A 118 -5.61 1.22 8.50
N THR A 119 -6.33 1.24 9.60
CA THR A 119 -7.79 1.26 9.60
C THR A 119 -8.20 2.68 9.97
N VAL A 120 -8.99 3.31 9.13
CA VAL A 120 -9.42 4.71 9.35
C VAL A 120 -10.44 4.78 10.48
N LYS A 121 -10.38 5.84 11.26
CA LYS A 121 -11.35 6.10 12.34
C LYS A 121 -12.77 6.23 11.81
#